data_c8aa06c48ffc95fb06345f6000d34773
#
_entry.id   c8aa06c48ffc95fb06345f6000d34773
#
_cell.length_a   1.000
_cell.length_b   1.000
_cell.length_c   1.000
_cell.angle_alpha   90.00
_cell.angle_beta   90.00
_cell.angle_gamma   90.00
#
_symmetry.space_group_name_H-M   'P 1'
#
loop_
_entity.id
_entity.type
_entity.pdbx_description
1 polymer ?
#
loop_
_entity_poly.entity_id
_entity_poly.type
_entity_poly.pdbx_seq_one_letter_code
_entity_poly.pdbx_strand_id
1 'polypeptide(L)'
;MITDKQKKYLLLKRGVDIVLSGGAIVVLSPILGLLALAIKLDSPGPVLFKQKRVGKNKELFEIYKFRTMRTDTPKDMPTHMLKDPNQFITKTGKFLRKTSLDELPQIFNIFTGKMSVIGPRPALWNQYDLIEERDKYHANDVRPGLTGWAQINGRDELEIDVKAKFDGDYVNDMGLKMDIKCFLATIGSVLLGDGVVEGGTGELEKTVDIQIIDPEKIEKVERREYGDRDGKRHDGDNPYFTQEEE
;
A
#
# COMPACT_ATOMS: atom_id res chain seq x y z
N MET A 1 -0.21 14.11 -16.68
CA MET A 1 1.11 13.85 -17.35
C MET A 1 2.22 14.40 -16.47
N ILE A 2 3.31 13.64 -16.23
CA ILE A 2 4.44 14.05 -15.37
C ILE A 2 5.20 15.19 -16.02
N THR A 3 5.32 16.32 -15.33
CA THR A 3 6.01 17.54 -15.80
C THR A 3 7.54 17.38 -15.76
N ASP A 4 8.28 18.21 -16.48
CA ASP A 4 9.76 18.15 -16.48
C ASP A 4 10.36 18.49 -15.11
N LYS A 5 9.71 19.33 -14.32
CA LYS A 5 10.07 19.59 -12.92
C LYS A 5 9.94 18.33 -12.07
N GLN A 6 8.87 17.58 -12.23
CA GLN A 6 8.64 16.32 -11.53
C GLN A 6 9.63 15.24 -11.98
N LYS A 7 9.99 15.17 -13.27
CA LYS A 7 11.03 14.25 -13.76
C LYS A 7 12.38 14.50 -13.08
N LYS A 8 12.80 15.78 -12.96
CA LYS A 8 14.02 16.16 -12.24
C LYS A 8 13.93 15.77 -10.75
N TYR A 9 12.76 16.01 -10.13
CA TYR A 9 12.53 15.59 -8.75
C TYR A 9 12.63 14.08 -8.57
N LEU A 10 12.06 13.29 -9.47
CA LEU A 10 12.14 11.82 -9.43
C LEU A 10 13.57 11.28 -9.48
N LEU A 11 14.49 11.97 -10.16
CA LEU A 11 15.92 11.61 -10.15
C LEU A 11 16.55 11.87 -8.77
N LEU A 12 16.30 13.06 -8.20
CA LEU A 12 16.76 13.39 -6.84
C LEU A 12 16.18 12.40 -5.82
N LYS A 13 14.88 12.17 -5.87
CA LYS A 13 14.16 11.21 -5.03
C LYS A 13 14.79 9.82 -5.11
N ARG A 14 15.14 9.37 -6.31
CA ARG A 14 15.82 8.08 -6.49
C ARG A 14 17.17 8.02 -5.77
N GLY A 15 17.94 9.09 -5.80
CA GLY A 15 19.20 9.19 -5.04
C GLY A 15 18.95 9.05 -3.52
N VAL A 16 17.95 9.78 -3.02
CA VAL A 16 17.53 9.71 -1.61
C VAL A 16 17.06 8.29 -1.24
N ASP A 17 16.21 7.67 -2.07
CA ASP A 17 15.74 6.30 -1.87
C ASP A 17 16.90 5.30 -1.73
N ILE A 18 17.93 5.39 -2.58
CA ILE A 18 19.11 4.52 -2.53
C ILE A 18 19.89 4.73 -1.23
N VAL A 19 20.15 5.98 -0.85
CA VAL A 19 20.92 6.30 0.35
C VAL A 19 20.19 5.82 1.61
N LEU A 20 18.88 6.15 1.71
CA LEU A 20 18.07 5.76 2.87
C LEU A 20 17.92 4.24 2.97
N SER A 21 17.58 3.56 1.87
CA SER A 21 17.39 2.10 1.89
C SER A 21 18.71 1.35 2.07
N GLY A 22 19.80 1.82 1.47
CA GLY A 22 21.14 1.25 1.66
C GLY A 22 21.61 1.37 3.11
N GLY A 23 21.48 2.57 3.71
CA GLY A 23 21.76 2.78 5.12
C GLY A 23 20.88 1.91 6.03
N ALA A 24 19.57 1.85 5.74
CA ALA A 24 18.63 1.01 6.48
C ALA A 24 19.00 -0.49 6.39
N ILE A 25 19.42 -1.00 5.24
CA ILE A 25 19.86 -2.39 5.09
C ILE A 25 21.04 -2.68 6.03
N VAL A 26 22.04 -1.80 6.08
CA VAL A 26 23.21 -1.98 6.93
C VAL A 26 22.83 -1.94 8.41
N VAL A 27 22.12 -0.88 8.83
CA VAL A 27 21.77 -0.65 10.24
C VAL A 27 20.79 -1.70 10.76
N LEU A 28 19.80 -2.10 9.94
CA LEU A 28 18.77 -3.06 10.37
C LEU A 28 19.17 -4.52 10.12
N SER A 29 20.32 -4.80 9.51
CA SER A 29 20.74 -6.18 9.19
C SER A 29 20.73 -7.13 10.40
N PRO A 30 21.17 -6.75 11.63
CA PRO A 30 21.09 -7.64 12.80
C PRO A 30 19.63 -7.93 13.18
N ILE A 31 18.75 -6.92 13.11
CA ILE A 31 17.32 -7.06 13.41
C ILE A 31 16.66 -7.97 12.38
N LEU A 32 16.94 -7.75 11.10
CA LEU A 32 16.42 -8.60 10.00
C LEU A 32 16.84 -10.07 10.21
N GLY A 33 18.08 -10.31 10.63
CA GLY A 33 18.57 -11.65 10.94
C GLY A 33 17.86 -12.30 12.13
N LEU A 34 17.63 -11.56 13.21
CA LEU A 34 16.91 -12.04 14.40
C LEU A 34 15.43 -12.36 14.06
N LEU A 35 14.76 -11.48 13.30
CA LEU A 35 13.38 -11.72 12.86
C LEU A 35 13.31 -12.94 11.93
N ALA A 36 14.26 -13.09 11.01
CA ALA A 36 14.34 -14.26 10.13
C ALA A 36 14.47 -15.57 10.91
N LEU A 37 15.33 -15.58 11.96
CA LEU A 37 15.49 -16.71 12.84
C LEU A 37 14.21 -17.02 13.62
N ALA A 38 13.57 -16.00 14.20
CA ALA A 38 12.31 -16.15 14.94
C ALA A 38 11.21 -16.76 14.06
N ILE A 39 11.06 -16.29 12.81
CA ILE A 39 10.09 -16.82 11.85
C ILE A 39 10.39 -18.29 11.51
N LYS A 40 11.68 -18.63 11.36
CA LYS A 40 12.09 -19.98 11.00
C LYS A 40 11.85 -20.99 12.13
N LEU A 41 11.99 -20.54 13.38
CA LEU A 41 11.72 -21.34 14.58
C LEU A 41 10.22 -21.49 14.87
N ASP A 42 9.42 -20.48 14.55
CA ASP A 42 7.97 -20.48 14.81
C ASP A 42 7.18 -21.39 13.86
N SER A 43 7.56 -21.48 12.58
CA SER A 43 6.85 -22.30 11.61
C SER A 43 7.74 -22.77 10.45
N PRO A 44 7.50 -24.00 9.88
CA PRO A 44 8.26 -24.49 8.75
C PRO A 44 8.00 -23.68 7.48
N GLY A 45 9.02 -23.54 6.61
CA GLY A 45 8.90 -22.89 5.31
C GLY A 45 9.85 -21.70 5.11
N PRO A 46 9.68 -20.89 4.05
CA PRO A 46 10.55 -19.77 3.74
C PRO A 46 10.35 -18.60 4.74
N VAL A 47 11.41 -17.84 4.99
CA VAL A 47 11.36 -16.64 5.86
C VAL A 47 10.61 -15.49 5.18
N LEU A 48 10.84 -15.33 3.87
CA LEU A 48 10.22 -14.27 3.09
C LEU A 48 8.95 -14.77 2.39
N PHE A 49 7.93 -13.95 2.45
CA PHE A 49 6.74 -14.02 1.60
C PHE A 49 6.97 -13.10 0.41
N LYS A 50 6.66 -13.60 -0.78
CA LYS A 50 6.75 -12.88 -2.04
C LYS A 50 5.39 -12.86 -2.72
N GLN A 51 4.98 -11.70 -3.21
CA GLN A 51 3.70 -11.53 -3.89
C GLN A 51 3.85 -10.59 -5.07
N LYS A 52 3.21 -10.91 -6.19
CA LYS A 52 3.18 -10.06 -7.37
C LYS A 52 2.40 -8.78 -7.11
N ARG A 53 3.00 -7.66 -7.43
CA ARG A 53 2.42 -6.32 -7.29
C ARG A 53 2.64 -5.49 -8.55
N VAL A 54 1.80 -4.48 -8.73
CA VAL A 54 1.91 -3.51 -9.80
C VAL A 54 2.92 -2.44 -9.41
N GLY A 55 3.94 -2.27 -10.25
CA GLY A 55 4.98 -1.27 -10.14
C GLY A 55 4.77 -0.10 -11.09
N LYS A 56 5.84 0.69 -11.27
CA LYS A 56 5.86 1.81 -12.22
C LYS A 56 5.49 1.36 -13.63
N ASN A 57 4.68 2.15 -14.34
CA ASN A 57 4.18 1.87 -15.69
C ASN A 57 3.48 0.50 -15.80
N LYS A 58 2.87 0.04 -14.71
CA LYS A 58 2.19 -1.26 -14.59
C LYS A 58 3.09 -2.49 -14.77
N GLU A 59 4.41 -2.34 -14.68
CA GLU A 59 5.33 -3.47 -14.64
C GLU A 59 5.12 -4.29 -13.38
N LEU A 60 5.02 -5.60 -13.51
CA LEU A 60 4.87 -6.48 -12.35
C LEU A 60 6.22 -6.70 -11.65
N PHE A 61 6.20 -6.69 -10.32
CA PHE A 61 7.36 -7.03 -9.50
C PHE A 61 6.95 -7.85 -8.27
N GLU A 62 7.90 -8.51 -7.64
CA GLU A 62 7.69 -9.21 -6.37
C GLU A 62 7.99 -8.28 -5.21
N ILE A 63 6.97 -8.00 -4.37
CA ILE A 63 7.18 -7.36 -3.09
C ILE A 63 7.71 -8.36 -2.07
N TYR A 64 8.64 -7.95 -1.21
CA TYR A 64 9.20 -8.78 -0.15
C TYR A 64 8.63 -8.38 1.21
N LYS A 65 8.09 -9.37 1.92
CA LYS A 65 7.66 -9.23 3.31
C LYS A 65 8.20 -10.39 4.13
N PHE A 66 8.32 -10.23 5.44
CA PHE A 66 8.46 -11.38 6.30
C PHE A 66 7.17 -12.21 6.30
N ARG A 67 7.32 -13.53 6.33
CA ARG A 67 6.17 -14.42 6.41
C ARG A 67 5.52 -14.32 7.78
N THR A 68 4.25 -13.94 7.79
CA THR A 68 3.42 -13.81 8.99
C THR A 68 2.32 -14.88 9.07
N MET A 69 2.14 -15.63 7.99
CA MET A 69 1.11 -16.66 7.86
C MET A 69 1.73 -18.02 7.50
N ARG A 70 0.99 -19.07 7.75
CA ARG A 70 1.37 -20.46 7.39
C ARG A 70 1.48 -20.59 5.86
N THR A 71 2.24 -21.59 5.42
CA THR A 71 2.52 -21.81 4.00
C THR A 71 1.32 -22.37 3.21
N ASP A 72 0.31 -22.89 3.90
CA ASP A 72 -0.96 -23.37 3.35
C ASP A 72 -2.00 -22.26 3.14
N THR A 73 -1.67 -21.01 3.44
CA THR A 73 -2.54 -19.87 3.20
C THR A 73 -2.62 -19.51 1.72
N PRO A 74 -3.81 -19.19 1.17
CA PRO A 74 -3.95 -18.68 -0.20
C PRO A 74 -3.11 -17.43 -0.44
N LYS A 75 -2.30 -17.42 -1.51
CA LYS A 75 -1.31 -16.35 -1.74
C LYS A 75 -1.83 -15.14 -2.53
N ASP A 76 -2.81 -15.38 -3.41
CA ASP A 76 -3.28 -14.37 -4.37
C ASP A 76 -4.60 -13.70 -3.94
N MET A 77 -4.93 -13.84 -2.66
CA MET A 77 -6.12 -13.24 -2.05
C MET A 77 -5.70 -12.23 -0.98
N PRO A 78 -6.29 -11.02 -0.95
CA PRO A 78 -6.09 -10.08 0.16
C PRO A 78 -6.52 -10.72 1.49
N THR A 79 -5.79 -10.43 2.57
CA THR A 79 -6.05 -11.03 3.90
C THR A 79 -7.49 -10.79 4.40
N HIS A 80 -8.08 -9.63 4.10
CA HIS A 80 -9.46 -9.29 4.49
C HIS A 80 -10.54 -10.11 3.76
N MET A 81 -10.20 -10.75 2.65
CA MET A 81 -11.11 -11.65 1.93
C MET A 81 -11.05 -13.10 2.42
N LEU A 82 -10.12 -13.43 3.32
CA LEU A 82 -10.08 -14.75 3.95
C LEU A 82 -11.21 -14.88 4.97
N LYS A 83 -11.92 -16.00 4.95
CA LYS A 83 -13.07 -16.27 5.83
C LYS A 83 -12.72 -16.21 7.33
N ASP A 84 -11.50 -16.63 7.69
CA ASP A 84 -10.91 -16.50 9.04
C ASP A 84 -9.39 -16.37 8.92
N PRO A 85 -8.87 -15.13 8.77
CA PRO A 85 -7.43 -14.93 8.60
C PRO A 85 -6.62 -15.30 9.86
N ASN A 86 -7.22 -15.26 11.04
CA ASN A 86 -6.51 -15.50 12.31
C ASN A 86 -5.98 -16.93 12.44
N GLN A 87 -6.66 -17.92 11.85
CA GLN A 87 -6.22 -19.32 11.87
C GLN A 87 -4.92 -19.58 11.10
N PHE A 88 -4.58 -18.70 10.18
CA PHE A 88 -3.37 -18.82 9.36
C PHE A 88 -2.20 -18.00 9.92
N ILE A 89 -2.46 -17.01 10.78
CA ILE A 89 -1.42 -16.13 11.32
C ILE A 89 -0.60 -16.88 12.39
N THR A 90 0.73 -16.88 12.21
CA THR A 90 1.65 -17.49 13.19
C THR A 90 1.82 -16.61 14.42
N LYS A 91 2.37 -17.16 15.52
CA LYS A 91 2.61 -16.38 16.77
C LYS A 91 3.55 -15.20 16.51
N THR A 92 4.68 -15.45 15.88
CA THR A 92 5.62 -14.41 15.45
C THR A 92 4.95 -13.46 14.43
N GLY A 93 4.15 -14.01 13.52
CA GLY A 93 3.42 -13.24 12.53
C GLY A 93 2.46 -12.22 13.14
N LYS A 94 1.78 -12.56 14.23
CA LYS A 94 0.89 -11.63 14.96
C LYS A 94 1.67 -10.43 15.51
N PHE A 95 2.84 -10.66 16.08
CA PHE A 95 3.72 -9.59 16.56
C PHE A 95 4.23 -8.72 15.40
N LEU A 96 4.73 -9.34 14.32
CA LEU A 96 5.27 -8.63 13.17
C LEU A 96 4.23 -7.71 12.52
N ARG A 97 2.99 -8.18 12.35
CA ARG A 97 1.87 -7.39 11.82
C ARG A 97 1.53 -6.21 12.72
N LYS A 98 1.38 -6.46 14.03
CA LYS A 98 1.07 -5.40 15.01
C LYS A 98 2.12 -4.28 15.02
N THR A 99 3.38 -4.60 14.71
CA THR A 99 4.50 -3.65 14.70
C THR A 99 4.89 -3.19 13.30
N SER A 100 4.22 -3.66 12.25
CA SER A 100 4.56 -3.43 10.83
C SER A 100 6.00 -3.86 10.46
N LEU A 101 6.66 -4.66 11.30
CA LEU A 101 8.01 -5.16 11.04
C LEU A 101 8.06 -6.19 9.90
N ASP A 102 6.92 -6.77 9.55
CA ASP A 102 6.81 -7.68 8.40
C ASP A 102 7.10 -6.97 7.07
N GLU A 103 6.95 -5.67 6.99
CA GLU A 103 7.22 -4.87 5.79
C GLU A 103 8.69 -4.44 5.63
N LEU A 104 9.54 -4.63 6.66
CA LEU A 104 10.96 -4.24 6.59
C LEU A 104 11.71 -4.79 5.36
N PRO A 105 11.49 -6.03 4.87
CA PRO A 105 12.19 -6.51 3.69
C PRO A 105 11.90 -5.71 2.41
N GLN A 106 10.88 -4.85 2.39
CA GLN A 106 10.62 -3.95 1.25
C GLN A 106 11.75 -2.93 1.03
N ILE A 107 12.63 -2.70 2.02
CA ILE A 107 13.85 -1.89 1.84
C ILE A 107 14.71 -2.41 0.67
N PHE A 108 14.73 -3.73 0.41
CA PHE A 108 15.40 -4.31 -0.74
C PHE A 108 14.69 -3.96 -2.06
N ASN A 109 13.34 -3.89 -2.06
CA ASN A 109 12.58 -3.44 -3.24
C ASN A 109 12.87 -1.95 -3.53
N ILE A 110 13.03 -1.12 -2.49
CA ILE A 110 13.39 0.29 -2.63
C ILE A 110 14.81 0.41 -3.16
N PHE A 111 15.77 -0.30 -2.56
CA PHE A 111 17.17 -0.27 -2.95
C PHE A 111 17.38 -0.70 -4.41
N THR A 112 16.66 -1.73 -4.86
CA THR A 112 16.71 -2.21 -6.26
C THR A 112 15.91 -1.36 -7.25
N GLY A 113 15.13 -0.37 -6.77
CA GLY A 113 14.39 0.58 -7.62
C GLY A 113 13.03 0.09 -8.09
N LYS A 114 12.53 -1.00 -7.57
CA LYS A 114 11.13 -1.44 -7.82
C LYS A 114 10.12 -0.62 -7.04
N MET A 115 10.54 -0.08 -5.88
CA MET A 115 9.76 0.81 -5.02
C MET A 115 10.51 2.09 -4.68
N SER A 116 9.83 3.00 -4.01
CA SER A 116 10.32 4.22 -3.37
C SER A 116 9.92 4.22 -1.90
N VAL A 117 10.52 5.07 -1.07
CA VAL A 117 10.06 5.27 0.31
C VAL A 117 8.64 5.83 0.31
N ILE A 118 8.38 6.86 -0.48
CA ILE A 118 7.07 7.53 -0.58
C ILE A 118 6.50 7.34 -1.99
N GLY A 119 5.22 6.99 -2.09
CA GLY A 119 4.50 6.81 -3.34
C GLY A 119 3.17 6.07 -3.16
N PRO A 120 2.37 5.89 -4.21
CA PRO A 120 1.17 5.07 -4.16
C PRO A 120 1.46 3.64 -3.68
N ARG A 121 0.63 3.08 -2.77
CA ARG A 121 0.83 1.69 -2.30
C ARG A 121 0.71 0.72 -3.47
N PRO A 122 1.63 -0.25 -3.64
CA PRO A 122 1.57 -1.16 -4.79
C PRO A 122 0.32 -2.03 -4.75
N ALA A 123 -0.54 -1.91 -5.79
CA ALA A 123 -1.73 -2.73 -5.96
C ALA A 123 -1.36 -4.21 -6.15
N LEU A 124 -2.26 -5.13 -5.78
CA LEU A 124 -2.15 -6.52 -6.20
C LEU A 124 -2.25 -6.59 -7.74
N TRP A 125 -1.59 -7.55 -8.31
CA TRP A 125 -1.56 -7.75 -9.77
C TRP A 125 -2.96 -7.97 -10.39
N ASN A 126 -3.91 -8.46 -9.61
CA ASN A 126 -5.29 -8.77 -9.99
C ASN A 126 -6.33 -7.74 -9.46
N GLN A 127 -5.90 -6.61 -8.92
CA GLN A 127 -6.79 -5.48 -8.55
C GLN A 127 -6.99 -4.56 -9.77
N TYR A 128 -7.66 -5.08 -10.80
CA TYR A 128 -7.83 -4.38 -12.08
C TYR A 128 -8.60 -3.07 -11.93
N ASP A 129 -9.62 -3.03 -11.09
CA ASP A 129 -10.43 -1.87 -10.76
C ASP A 129 -9.60 -0.71 -10.20
N LEU A 130 -8.75 -0.97 -9.21
CA LEU A 130 -7.84 0.04 -8.66
C LEU A 130 -6.77 0.47 -9.68
N ILE A 131 -6.26 -0.46 -10.48
CA ILE A 131 -5.23 -0.16 -11.49
C ILE A 131 -5.82 0.75 -12.58
N GLU A 132 -7.03 0.44 -13.05
CA GLU A 132 -7.73 1.22 -14.07
C GLU A 132 -8.11 2.61 -13.54
N GLU A 133 -8.62 2.70 -12.30
CA GLU A 133 -8.96 3.98 -11.68
C GLU A 133 -7.74 4.89 -11.53
N ARG A 134 -6.58 4.34 -11.15
CA ARG A 134 -5.31 5.06 -11.04
C ARG A 134 -4.76 5.58 -12.37
N ASP A 135 -5.10 4.95 -13.49
CA ASP A 135 -4.68 5.44 -14.82
C ASP A 135 -5.27 6.82 -15.11
N LYS A 136 -6.49 7.12 -14.65
CA LYS A 136 -7.12 8.43 -14.78
C LYS A 136 -6.29 9.56 -14.15
N TYR A 137 -5.51 9.23 -13.14
CA TYR A 137 -4.70 10.17 -12.36
C TYR A 137 -3.19 10.03 -12.59
N HIS A 138 -2.74 9.20 -13.52
CA HIS A 138 -1.31 8.91 -13.74
C HIS A 138 -0.58 8.31 -12.53
N ALA A 139 -1.32 7.72 -11.58
CA ALA A 139 -0.73 7.18 -10.37
C ALA A 139 0.08 5.89 -10.61
N ASN A 140 -0.15 5.20 -11.73
CA ASN A 140 0.64 4.06 -12.16
C ASN A 140 1.97 4.45 -12.87
N ASP A 141 2.17 5.73 -13.21
CA ASP A 141 3.36 6.20 -13.94
C ASP A 141 4.57 6.41 -13.01
N VAL A 142 4.37 6.34 -11.70
CA VAL A 142 5.41 6.53 -10.68
C VAL A 142 5.75 5.23 -9.96
N ARG A 143 6.91 5.19 -9.27
CA ARG A 143 7.23 4.04 -8.42
C ARG A 143 6.27 3.95 -7.24
N PRO A 144 5.76 2.76 -6.92
CA PRO A 144 4.97 2.56 -5.71
C PRO A 144 5.83 2.80 -4.46
N GLY A 145 5.19 3.24 -3.38
CA GLY A 145 5.81 3.58 -2.11
C GLY A 145 5.63 2.52 -1.03
N LEU A 146 6.53 2.53 -0.05
CA LEU A 146 6.35 1.85 1.22
C LEU A 146 5.21 2.53 2.00
N THR A 147 5.18 3.85 1.96
CA THR A 147 4.07 4.69 2.43
C THR A 147 3.75 5.77 1.41
N GLY A 148 2.62 6.48 1.57
CA GLY A 148 2.17 7.50 0.64
C GLY A 148 0.92 8.22 1.09
N TRP A 149 0.42 9.12 0.26
CA TRP A 149 -0.66 10.03 0.61
C TRP A 149 -1.97 9.30 0.94
N ALA A 150 -2.38 8.30 0.15
CA ALA A 150 -3.56 7.50 0.46
C ALA A 150 -3.41 6.71 1.76
N GLN A 151 -2.19 6.20 2.08
CA GLN A 151 -1.98 5.42 3.29
C GLN A 151 -2.12 6.24 4.56
N ILE A 152 -1.73 7.52 4.57
CA ILE A 152 -1.87 8.39 5.74
C ILE A 152 -3.27 9.02 5.87
N ASN A 153 -4.14 8.88 4.84
CA ASN A 153 -5.49 9.41 4.81
C ASN A 153 -6.60 8.35 4.84
N GLY A 154 -6.31 7.10 5.27
CA GLY A 154 -7.33 6.06 5.46
C GLY A 154 -6.94 4.66 5.01
N ARG A 155 -5.74 4.47 4.42
CA ARG A 155 -5.16 3.15 4.10
C ARG A 155 -6.07 2.24 3.23
N ASP A 156 -6.30 1.01 3.72
CA ASP A 156 -7.04 -0.03 3.00
C ASP A 156 -8.56 0.11 3.13
N GLU A 157 -9.04 0.99 4.01
CA GLU A 157 -10.47 1.26 4.24
C GLU A 157 -11.08 2.24 3.22
N LEU A 158 -10.23 2.94 2.48
CA LEU A 158 -10.68 3.85 1.43
C LEU A 158 -11.31 3.08 0.27
N GLU A 159 -12.43 3.58 -0.23
CA GLU A 159 -13.01 3.15 -1.50
C GLU A 159 -12.01 3.35 -2.64
N ILE A 160 -12.17 2.58 -3.71
CA ILE A 160 -11.17 2.49 -4.79
C ILE A 160 -10.95 3.83 -5.48
N ASP A 161 -12.03 4.55 -5.79
CA ASP A 161 -12.02 5.86 -6.41
C ASP A 161 -11.35 6.92 -5.51
N VAL A 162 -11.69 6.94 -4.21
CA VAL A 162 -11.08 7.83 -3.22
C VAL A 162 -9.59 7.52 -3.06
N LYS A 163 -9.22 6.25 -3.00
CA LYS A 163 -7.82 5.81 -2.94
C LYS A 163 -7.04 6.25 -4.17
N ALA A 164 -7.60 6.03 -5.36
CA ALA A 164 -6.97 6.41 -6.62
C ALA A 164 -6.84 7.94 -6.75
N LYS A 165 -7.82 8.70 -6.25
CA LYS A 165 -7.76 10.16 -6.20
C LYS A 165 -6.64 10.66 -5.29
N PHE A 166 -6.51 10.13 -4.07
CA PHE A 166 -5.37 10.48 -3.19
C PHE A 166 -4.02 10.14 -3.81
N ASP A 167 -3.92 9.00 -4.50
CA ASP A 167 -2.71 8.64 -5.23
C ASP A 167 -2.43 9.62 -6.39
N GLY A 168 -3.48 10.11 -7.05
CA GLY A 168 -3.42 11.18 -8.05
C GLY A 168 -2.99 12.52 -7.49
N ASP A 169 -3.53 12.91 -6.33
CA ASP A 169 -3.15 14.14 -5.63
C ASP A 169 -1.65 14.10 -5.27
N TYR A 170 -1.17 12.94 -4.80
CA TYR A 170 0.27 12.75 -4.59
C TYR A 170 1.08 12.98 -5.87
N VAL A 171 0.65 12.45 -7.01
CA VAL A 171 1.36 12.61 -8.29
C VAL A 171 1.34 14.07 -8.74
N ASN A 172 0.21 14.76 -8.59
CA ASN A 172 0.07 16.17 -8.95
C ASN A 172 0.97 17.07 -8.11
N ASP A 173 1.00 16.85 -6.79
CA ASP A 173 1.76 17.66 -5.83
C ASP A 173 3.14 17.08 -5.51
N MET A 174 3.59 16.09 -6.28
CA MET A 174 4.83 15.36 -6.04
C MET A 174 6.04 16.30 -5.96
N GLY A 175 6.70 16.26 -4.80
CA GLY A 175 7.84 17.08 -4.48
C GLY A 175 8.34 16.85 -3.06
N LEU A 176 9.46 17.48 -2.69
CA LEU A 176 10.09 17.30 -1.38
C LEU A 176 9.13 17.59 -0.22
N LYS A 177 8.31 18.63 -0.34
CA LYS A 177 7.34 19.02 0.70
C LYS A 177 6.30 17.91 0.92
N MET A 178 5.76 17.34 -0.16
CA MET A 178 4.77 16.27 -0.08
C MET A 178 5.40 15.00 0.50
N ASP A 179 6.61 14.65 0.07
CA ASP A 179 7.31 13.49 0.60
C ASP A 179 7.62 13.61 2.10
N ILE A 180 8.09 14.79 2.55
CA ILE A 180 8.31 15.04 3.99
C ILE A 180 6.99 14.95 4.76
N LYS A 181 5.90 15.52 4.24
CA LYS A 181 4.58 15.43 4.87
C LYS A 181 4.13 13.99 5.06
N CYS A 182 4.22 13.18 4.01
CA CYS A 182 3.90 11.75 4.08
C CYS A 182 4.79 11.00 5.08
N PHE A 183 6.09 11.29 5.07
CA PHE A 183 7.05 10.64 5.97
C PHE A 183 6.75 10.94 7.45
N LEU A 184 6.58 12.22 7.80
CA LEU A 184 6.30 12.62 9.17
C LEU A 184 4.94 12.10 9.66
N ALA A 185 3.91 12.14 8.83
CA ALA A 185 2.59 11.60 9.16
C ALA A 185 2.65 10.07 9.38
N THR A 186 3.44 9.34 8.57
CA THR A 186 3.65 7.90 8.76
C THR A 186 4.33 7.59 10.10
N ILE A 187 5.35 8.36 10.49
CA ILE A 187 5.99 8.19 11.80
C ILE A 187 4.97 8.42 12.92
N GLY A 188 4.15 9.47 12.80
CA GLY A 188 3.06 9.75 13.75
C GLY A 188 2.11 8.56 13.88
N SER A 189 1.56 8.06 12.78
CA SER A 189 0.63 6.92 12.78
C SER A 189 1.25 5.65 13.38
N VAL A 190 2.52 5.37 13.07
CA VAL A 190 3.21 4.18 13.62
C VAL A 190 3.45 4.32 15.12
N LEU A 191 3.85 5.50 15.61
CA LEU A 191 4.12 5.74 17.04
C LEU A 191 2.84 5.76 17.88
N LEU A 192 1.75 6.30 17.33
CA LEU A 192 0.46 6.38 18.01
C LEU A 192 -0.30 5.06 17.95
N GLY A 193 0.15 4.10 17.16
CA GLY A 193 -0.55 2.81 16.96
C GLY A 193 -1.83 2.94 16.14
N ASP A 194 -2.05 4.11 15.52
CA ASP A 194 -3.23 4.38 14.72
C ASP A 194 -3.19 3.59 13.40
N GLY A 195 -4.17 2.72 13.22
CA GLY A 195 -4.47 2.13 11.91
C GLY A 195 -3.66 0.91 11.50
N VAL A 196 -3.18 0.07 12.43
CA VAL A 196 -2.74 -1.29 12.11
C VAL A 196 -3.95 -2.24 12.12
N VAL A 197 -4.96 -1.94 11.31
CA VAL A 197 -6.02 -2.90 10.97
C VAL A 197 -5.69 -3.45 9.60
N GLU A 198 -4.72 -4.37 9.53
CA GLU A 198 -4.58 -5.21 8.35
C GLU A 198 -5.68 -6.27 8.39
N GLY A 199 -6.62 -6.14 7.46
CA GLY A 199 -7.57 -7.19 7.13
C GLY A 199 -8.88 -7.20 7.89
N GLY A 200 -9.61 -6.08 7.93
CA GLY A 200 -11.09 -6.09 8.11
C GLY A 200 -11.68 -6.89 9.29
N THR A 201 -10.95 -7.10 10.37
CA THR A 201 -11.39 -7.88 11.53
C THR A 201 -11.48 -7.04 12.81
N GLY A 202 -11.57 -5.72 12.69
CA GLY A 202 -11.74 -4.82 13.83
C GLY A 202 -12.91 -3.89 13.60
N GLU A 203 -13.90 -3.90 14.49
CA GLU A 203 -14.73 -2.74 14.72
C GLU A 203 -13.77 -1.58 15.05
N LEU A 204 -13.81 -0.52 14.24
CA LEU A 204 -13.15 0.73 14.58
C LEU A 204 -13.75 1.24 15.86
N GLU A 205 -13.05 1.15 16.99
CA GLU A 205 -13.26 2.11 18.05
C GLU A 205 -13.01 3.50 17.46
N LYS A 206 -14.11 4.22 17.22
CA LYS A 206 -14.12 5.62 16.80
C LYS A 206 -13.40 6.45 17.84
N THR A 207 -12.12 6.72 17.67
CA THR A 207 -11.45 7.81 18.35
C THR A 207 -10.20 8.23 17.58
N VAL A 208 -10.39 8.91 16.47
CA VAL A 208 -9.49 9.99 16.05
C VAL A 208 -10.35 11.03 15.34
N ASP A 209 -10.46 12.20 15.93
CA ASP A 209 -10.94 13.40 15.28
C ASP A 209 -10.07 13.66 14.04
N ILE A 210 -10.54 13.24 12.88
CA ILE A 210 -9.96 13.62 11.59
C ILE A 210 -10.37 15.07 11.30
N GLN A 211 -9.76 16.01 12.02
CA GLN A 211 -9.91 17.45 11.76
C GLN A 211 -8.98 17.93 10.62
N ILE A 212 -8.77 17.17 9.56
CA ILE A 212 -7.92 17.62 8.44
C ILE A 212 -8.67 17.67 7.10
N ILE A 213 -9.85 17.08 7.00
CA ILE A 213 -10.66 17.19 5.78
C ILE A 213 -12.09 17.52 6.18
N ASP A 214 -12.49 18.78 5.93
CA ASP A 214 -13.85 19.26 6.06
C ASP A 214 -14.76 18.44 5.10
N PRO A 215 -15.73 17.65 5.62
CA PRO A 215 -16.63 16.87 4.78
C PRO A 215 -17.41 17.72 3.76
N GLU A 216 -17.68 19.00 4.09
CA GLU A 216 -18.31 19.93 3.16
C GLU A 216 -17.43 20.28 1.96
N LYS A 217 -16.10 20.13 2.05
CA LYS A 217 -15.21 20.30 0.89
C LYS A 217 -15.27 19.14 -0.06
N ILE A 218 -15.45 17.90 0.45
CA ILE A 218 -15.62 16.71 -0.38
C ILE A 218 -16.96 16.81 -1.12
N GLU A 219 -18.04 17.13 -0.42
CA GLU A 219 -19.38 17.26 -1.01
C GLU A 219 -19.49 18.42 -2.02
N LYS A 220 -18.75 19.52 -1.80
CA LYS A 220 -18.69 20.64 -2.77
C LYS A 220 -17.87 20.31 -4.02
N VAL A 221 -16.87 19.45 -3.94
CA VAL A 221 -16.09 18.99 -5.09
C VAL A 221 -16.93 18.00 -5.91
N GLU A 222 -17.63 17.06 -5.26
CA GLU A 222 -18.54 16.12 -5.92
C GLU A 222 -19.65 16.84 -6.68
N ARG A 223 -20.30 17.85 -6.08
CA ARG A 223 -21.34 18.64 -6.75
C ARG A 223 -20.84 19.54 -7.89
N ARG A 224 -19.56 19.89 -7.94
CA ARG A 224 -19.00 20.71 -9.03
C ARG A 224 -18.51 19.93 -10.23
N GLU A 225 -18.03 18.70 -10.03
CA GLU A 225 -17.45 17.89 -11.12
C GLU A 225 -18.38 16.79 -11.64
N TYR A 226 -19.33 16.34 -10.85
CA TYR A 226 -20.29 15.31 -11.24
C TYR A 226 -21.70 15.83 -10.98
N GLY A 227 -22.21 16.64 -11.92
CA GLY A 227 -23.63 16.99 -11.95
C GLY A 227 -24.50 15.72 -11.87
N ASP A 228 -25.49 15.80 -11.01
CA ASP A 228 -26.58 14.84 -10.71
C ASP A 228 -26.68 13.69 -11.72
N ARG A 229 -26.03 12.56 -11.45
CA ARG A 229 -26.23 11.30 -12.16
C ARG A 229 -27.13 10.43 -11.31
N ASP A 230 -28.41 10.47 -11.68
CA ASP A 230 -29.43 9.56 -11.18
C ASP A 230 -28.91 8.12 -11.04
N GLY A 231 -29.04 7.60 -9.81
CA GLY A 231 -28.67 6.25 -9.45
C GLY A 231 -29.37 5.18 -10.29
N LYS A 232 -28.63 4.56 -11.19
CA LYS A 232 -28.88 3.20 -11.67
C LYS A 232 -27.55 2.54 -11.94
N ARG A 233 -27.08 1.70 -11.01
CA ARG A 233 -26.10 0.66 -11.30
C ARG A 233 -26.79 -0.36 -12.20
N HIS A 234 -26.31 -0.55 -13.41
CA HIS A 234 -26.58 -1.74 -14.20
C HIS A 234 -25.65 -2.85 -13.72
N ASP A 235 -26.19 -3.78 -12.93
CA ASP A 235 -25.59 -5.10 -12.73
C ASP A 235 -25.76 -5.87 -14.07
N GLY A 236 -24.63 -6.23 -14.67
CA GLY A 236 -24.58 -7.11 -15.83
C GLY A 236 -23.86 -6.49 -17.01
N ASP A 237 -22.56 -6.60 -17.01
CA ASP A 237 -21.70 -6.82 -18.17
C ASP A 237 -20.24 -6.62 -17.73
N ASN A 238 -19.72 -7.60 -16.99
CA ASN A 238 -18.29 -7.73 -16.76
C ASN A 238 -17.75 -8.75 -17.77
N PRO A 239 -17.03 -8.34 -18.82
CA PRO A 239 -16.57 -9.23 -19.88
C PRO A 239 -15.48 -10.23 -19.46
N TYR A 240 -15.11 -10.30 -18.15
CA TYR A 240 -14.02 -11.13 -17.65
C TYR A 240 -14.47 -12.28 -16.72
N PHE A 241 -15.78 -12.50 -16.56
CA PHE A 241 -16.31 -13.69 -15.91
C PHE A 241 -16.98 -14.63 -16.94
N THR A 242 -16.19 -15.32 -17.73
CA THR A 242 -16.61 -16.60 -18.30
C THR A 242 -16.27 -17.67 -17.27
N GLN A 243 -17.30 -18.20 -16.60
CA GLN A 243 -17.23 -19.47 -15.91
C GLN A 243 -16.96 -20.54 -16.96
N GLU A 244 -15.83 -21.19 -16.91
CA GLU A 244 -15.69 -22.55 -17.47
C GLU A 244 -16.19 -23.50 -16.39
N GLU A 245 -17.46 -23.91 -16.54
CA GLU A 245 -17.95 -25.19 -16.04
C GLU A 245 -17.52 -26.25 -17.05
N GLU A 246 -16.65 -27.15 -16.61
CA GLU A 246 -16.70 -28.59 -16.91
C GLU A 246 -15.67 -29.34 -16.04
#